data_0255adee89e682244e0dc4b870880158
#
_entry.id   0255adee89e682244e0dc4b870880158
#
_cell.length_a   1.000
_cell.length_b   1.000
_cell.length_c   1.000
_cell.angle_alpha   90.00
_cell.angle_beta   90.00
_cell.angle_gamma   90.00
#
_symmetry.space_group_name_H-M   'P 1'
#
loop_
_entity.id
_entity.type
_entity.pdbx_description
1 polymer ?
#
loop_
_entity_poly.entity_id
_entity_poly.type
_entity_poly.pdbx_seq_one_letter_code
_entity_poly.pdbx_strand_id
1 'polypeptide(L)'
;WWEAPEEMDHKDPETWKLANPGFGDLNDVSDFESAVRRTPEAEFRTKRTNFWASSNTTWLPAGAWDTCASDSTISADDEIILGFDGSFSGDASVIVAATIPKDDEPVRVALVKAWEKDLTIHDDNWRVDIGEVEQAILDFCQAHPKVREVACDPFRWQRSMEVLADKGVPIVEWPSTSPKRMVPACAKFYDAVVEKRLEHDGDGLLARHIGNAVTKIDNLGVRIVKDQRNSPRKIDAAVAAVIAVDRALTGRIEQVVPQFFV
;
A
#
# COMPACT_ATOMS: atom_id res chain seq x y z
N TRP A 1 19.58 12.63 27.18
CA TRP A 1 18.88 12.27 25.95
C TRP A 1 19.21 13.25 24.84
N TRP A 2 19.66 12.76 23.69
CA TRP A 2 20.06 13.56 22.55
C TRP A 2 19.08 13.29 21.41
N GLU A 3 18.20 14.24 21.12
CA GLU A 3 17.17 14.16 20.10
C GLU A 3 17.07 15.50 19.37
N ALA A 4 16.90 15.48 18.05
CA ALA A 4 16.63 16.69 17.30
C ALA A 4 15.13 17.00 17.31
N PRO A 5 14.72 18.28 17.46
CA PRO A 5 13.33 18.69 17.35
C PRO A 5 12.68 18.30 16.01
N GLU A 6 11.38 17.95 16.04
CA GLU A 6 10.62 17.51 14.86
C GLU A 6 10.55 18.59 13.76
N GLU A 7 10.46 19.85 14.16
CA GLU A 7 10.34 21.01 13.29
C GLU A 7 11.63 21.38 12.56
N MET A 8 12.76 20.80 12.94
CA MET A 8 14.03 21.02 12.24
C MET A 8 14.11 20.20 10.98
N ASP A 9 14.69 20.78 9.92
CA ASP A 9 14.92 20.05 8.66
C ASP A 9 15.88 18.87 8.89
N HIS A 10 15.44 17.67 8.59
CA HIS A 10 16.25 16.45 8.70
C HIS A 10 17.46 16.41 7.76
N LYS A 11 17.52 17.30 6.76
CA LYS A 11 18.65 17.45 5.83
C LYS A 11 19.71 18.42 6.33
N ASP A 12 19.41 19.20 7.37
CA ASP A 12 20.33 20.20 7.90
C ASP A 12 21.38 19.54 8.81
N PRO A 13 22.70 19.74 8.57
CA PRO A 13 23.77 19.26 9.43
C PRO A 13 23.65 19.70 10.90
N GLU A 14 23.07 20.87 11.18
CA GLU A 14 22.85 21.31 12.56
C GLU A 14 21.83 20.44 13.30
N THR A 15 20.83 19.90 12.58
CA THR A 15 19.91 18.90 13.11
C THR A 15 20.63 17.62 13.51
N TRP A 16 21.57 17.16 12.68
CA TRP A 16 22.35 15.95 12.96
C TRP A 16 23.24 16.12 14.17
N LYS A 17 23.88 17.28 14.27
CA LYS A 17 24.77 17.64 15.36
C LYS A 17 24.05 17.68 16.72
N LEU A 18 22.83 18.21 16.78
CA LEU A 18 22.04 18.22 18.01
C LEU A 18 21.74 16.81 18.53
N ALA A 19 21.45 15.89 17.65
CA ALA A 19 21.12 14.51 18.00
C ALA A 19 22.33 13.62 18.23
N ASN A 20 23.52 14.04 17.79
CA ASN A 20 24.75 13.24 17.82
C ASN A 20 25.92 14.03 18.38
N PRO A 21 26.20 13.93 19.70
CA PRO A 21 27.30 14.67 20.34
C PRO A 21 28.68 14.42 19.71
N GLY A 22 28.89 13.26 19.11
CA GLY A 22 30.13 12.90 18.39
C GLY A 22 30.09 13.22 16.88
N PHE A 23 29.15 14.06 16.42
CA PHE A 23 29.04 14.40 15.00
C PHE A 23 30.26 15.19 14.52
N GLY A 24 30.88 14.71 13.46
CA GLY A 24 32.10 15.29 12.88
C GLY A 24 33.40 14.82 13.54
N ASP A 25 33.34 14.05 14.64
CA ASP A 25 34.46 13.47 15.35
C ASP A 25 34.38 11.93 15.36
N LEU A 26 33.35 11.36 15.98
CA LEU A 26 33.12 9.92 16.01
C LEU A 26 32.21 9.44 14.85
N ASN A 27 31.35 10.32 14.36
CA ASN A 27 30.43 10.05 13.28
C ASN A 27 30.80 10.89 12.05
N ASP A 28 31.11 10.24 10.94
CA ASP A 28 31.51 10.91 9.70
C ASP A 28 30.33 11.68 9.08
N VAL A 29 30.56 12.94 8.75
CA VAL A 29 29.58 13.82 8.07
C VAL A 29 29.14 13.22 6.73
N SER A 30 30.06 12.63 5.98
CA SER A 30 29.78 12.03 4.67
C SER A 30 28.82 10.84 4.77
N ASP A 31 28.82 10.12 5.89
CA ASP A 31 27.86 9.02 6.14
C ASP A 31 26.42 9.56 6.30
N PHE A 32 26.26 10.68 7.02
CA PHE A 32 24.97 11.35 7.14
C PHE A 32 24.48 11.94 5.81
N GLU A 33 25.34 12.58 5.04
CA GLU A 33 25.01 13.10 3.70
C GLU A 33 24.60 11.98 2.74
N SER A 34 25.23 10.84 2.83
CA SER A 34 24.89 9.65 2.05
C SER A 34 23.56 9.03 2.53
N ALA A 35 23.37 8.92 3.84
CA ALA A 35 22.18 8.35 4.44
C ALA A 35 20.92 9.18 4.14
N VAL A 36 20.98 10.52 4.24
CA VAL A 36 19.83 11.40 4.00
C VAL A 36 19.31 11.32 2.56
N ARG A 37 20.19 10.97 1.61
CA ARG A 37 19.81 10.82 0.19
C ARG A 37 19.15 9.45 -0.12
N ARG A 38 19.46 8.42 0.68
CA ARG A 38 19.05 7.02 0.40
C ARG A 38 17.99 6.49 1.34
N THR A 39 17.71 7.21 2.43
CA THR A 39 16.83 6.74 3.48
C THR A 39 15.58 7.63 3.54
N PRO A 40 14.38 7.06 3.59
CA PRO A 40 13.16 7.82 3.83
C PRO A 40 13.26 8.68 5.10
N GLU A 41 12.65 9.87 5.07
CA GLU A 41 12.77 10.86 6.15
C GLU A 41 12.46 10.27 7.53
N ALA A 42 11.34 9.55 7.68
CA ALA A 42 10.93 8.98 8.96
C ALA A 42 11.97 7.99 9.51
N GLU A 43 12.55 7.19 8.64
CA GLU A 43 13.62 6.25 9.00
C GLU A 43 14.92 6.96 9.34
N PHE A 44 15.28 8.00 8.57
CA PHE A 44 16.46 8.82 8.83
C PHE A 44 16.32 9.52 10.19
N ARG A 45 15.17 10.16 10.44
CA ARG A 45 14.89 10.81 11.73
C ARG A 45 15.04 9.84 12.89
N THR A 46 14.46 8.64 12.79
CA THR A 46 14.54 7.65 13.86
C THR A 46 15.96 7.13 14.11
N LYS A 47 16.71 6.83 13.04
CA LYS A 47 18.02 6.18 13.15
C LYS A 47 19.19 7.15 13.28
N ARG A 48 19.04 8.41 12.88
CA ARG A 48 20.13 9.38 12.78
C ARG A 48 19.91 10.64 13.63
N THR A 49 18.67 10.99 13.91
CA THR A 49 18.38 12.16 14.75
C THR A 49 17.72 11.77 16.09
N ASN A 50 17.71 10.48 16.42
CA ASN A 50 17.13 9.90 17.65
C ASN A 50 15.69 10.35 17.92
N PHE A 51 15.03 10.85 16.89
CA PHE A 51 13.65 11.25 16.96
C PHE A 51 12.78 10.00 17.11
N TRP A 52 12.13 9.88 18.25
CA TRP A 52 11.09 8.87 18.44
C TRP A 52 9.88 9.26 17.61
N ALA A 53 9.88 8.88 16.32
CA ALA A 53 8.66 9.00 15.55
C ALA A 53 7.53 8.36 16.36
N SER A 54 6.62 9.19 16.86
CA SER A 54 5.39 8.67 17.43
C SER A 54 4.77 7.79 16.35
N SER A 55 4.13 6.70 16.71
CA SER A 55 3.48 5.73 15.81
C SER A 55 2.40 6.35 14.90
N ASN A 56 2.36 7.66 14.79
CA ASN A 56 1.36 8.46 14.08
C ASN A 56 1.92 9.26 12.89
N THR A 57 3.13 8.95 12.41
CA THR A 57 3.65 9.61 11.20
C THR A 57 2.85 9.13 10.00
N THR A 58 2.18 10.05 9.33
CA THR A 58 1.45 9.76 8.09
C THR A 58 2.38 9.12 7.07
N TRP A 59 1.89 8.13 6.35
CA TRP A 59 2.71 7.39 5.39
C TRP A 59 3.20 8.28 4.23
N LEU A 60 2.28 9.00 3.58
CA LEU A 60 2.62 9.89 2.47
C LEU A 60 2.88 11.32 2.96
N PRO A 61 3.73 12.10 2.26
CA PRO A 61 3.85 13.52 2.50
C PRO A 61 2.51 14.25 2.36
N ALA A 62 2.31 15.31 3.15
CA ALA A 62 1.08 16.08 3.11
C ALA A 62 0.78 16.58 1.68
N GLY A 63 -0.44 16.31 1.20
CA GLY A 63 -0.89 16.69 -0.14
C GLY A 63 -0.31 15.88 -1.31
N ALA A 64 0.63 14.96 -1.07
CA ALA A 64 1.22 14.17 -2.17
C ALA A 64 0.17 13.33 -2.89
N TRP A 65 -0.74 12.70 -2.15
CA TRP A 65 -1.86 11.95 -2.73
C TRP A 65 -2.75 12.86 -3.59
N ASP A 66 -3.16 14.01 -3.07
CA ASP A 66 -4.07 14.92 -3.77
C ASP A 66 -3.50 15.43 -5.11
N THR A 67 -2.16 15.53 -5.21
CA THR A 67 -1.50 15.95 -6.47
C THR A 67 -1.52 14.87 -7.56
N CYS A 68 -1.92 13.65 -7.22
CA CYS A 68 -2.09 12.53 -8.16
C CYS A 68 -3.53 12.38 -8.65
N ALA A 69 -4.46 13.23 -8.19
CA ALA A 69 -5.83 13.21 -8.65
C ALA A 69 -5.92 13.59 -10.14
N SER A 70 -6.71 12.83 -10.90
CA SER A 70 -6.87 12.97 -12.35
C SER A 70 -8.31 12.58 -12.74
N ASP A 71 -8.78 13.11 -13.86
CA ASP A 71 -10.06 12.68 -14.47
C ASP A 71 -9.93 11.37 -15.26
N SER A 72 -8.75 10.75 -15.26
CA SER A 72 -8.50 9.50 -15.97
C SER A 72 -9.23 8.33 -15.32
N THR A 73 -9.90 7.52 -16.13
CA THR A 73 -10.66 6.35 -15.69
C THR A 73 -10.02 5.06 -16.20
N ILE A 74 -10.26 3.97 -15.48
CA ILE A 74 -9.88 2.63 -15.94
C ILE A 74 -10.89 2.15 -16.98
N SER A 75 -10.40 1.79 -18.15
CA SER A 75 -11.20 1.33 -19.30
C SER A 75 -11.22 -0.21 -19.37
N ALA A 76 -12.24 -0.78 -20.02
CA ALA A 76 -12.29 -2.21 -20.34
C ALA A 76 -11.14 -2.67 -21.26
N ASP A 77 -10.50 -1.73 -21.96
CA ASP A 77 -9.34 -2.02 -22.82
C ASP A 77 -7.99 -1.99 -22.12
N ASP A 78 -7.96 -1.56 -20.87
CA ASP A 78 -6.73 -1.56 -20.09
C ASP A 78 -6.36 -2.96 -19.59
N GLU A 79 -5.08 -3.24 -19.47
CA GLU A 79 -4.60 -4.38 -18.72
C GLU A 79 -4.62 -4.02 -17.21
N ILE A 80 -5.29 -4.83 -16.41
CA ILE A 80 -5.65 -4.49 -15.03
C ILE A 80 -5.17 -5.56 -14.07
N ILE A 81 -4.70 -5.12 -12.92
CA ILE A 81 -4.50 -5.92 -11.71
C ILE A 81 -5.57 -5.51 -10.69
N LEU A 82 -6.24 -6.48 -10.09
CA LEU A 82 -7.04 -6.24 -8.89
C LEU A 82 -6.21 -6.59 -7.64
N GLY A 83 -6.24 -5.71 -6.65
CA GLY A 83 -5.78 -5.97 -5.30
C GLY A 83 -6.97 -6.14 -4.38
N PHE A 84 -6.98 -7.19 -3.58
CA PHE A 84 -8.03 -7.47 -2.61
C PHE A 84 -7.44 -7.64 -1.21
N ASP A 85 -7.93 -6.84 -0.29
CA ASP A 85 -7.70 -7.00 1.16
C ASP A 85 -9.05 -7.20 1.85
N GLY A 86 -9.21 -8.31 2.56
CA GLY A 86 -10.51 -8.73 3.07
C GLY A 86 -10.54 -9.08 4.54
N SER A 87 -11.61 -8.63 5.21
CA SER A 87 -11.95 -8.97 6.58
C SER A 87 -13.42 -9.38 6.69
N PHE A 88 -13.73 -10.38 7.50
CA PHE A 88 -15.14 -10.79 7.71
C PHE A 88 -15.90 -9.88 8.66
N SER A 89 -15.19 -9.18 9.54
CA SER A 89 -15.79 -8.37 10.60
C SER A 89 -14.80 -7.36 11.14
N GLY A 90 -15.29 -6.21 11.53
CA GLY A 90 -14.48 -5.17 12.18
C GLY A 90 -13.63 -4.33 11.22
N ASP A 91 -12.88 -4.93 10.31
CA ASP A 91 -12.16 -4.25 9.23
C ASP A 91 -12.96 -4.24 7.92
N ALA A 92 -12.55 -3.45 6.95
CA ALA A 92 -13.20 -3.41 5.65
C ALA A 92 -12.73 -4.57 4.75
N SER A 93 -13.57 -4.96 3.79
CA SER A 93 -13.18 -5.75 2.62
C SER A 93 -13.17 -4.84 1.43
N VAL A 94 -12.07 -4.78 0.68
CA VAL A 94 -11.89 -3.78 -0.37
C VAL A 94 -11.24 -4.37 -1.61
N ILE A 95 -11.78 -4.01 -2.76
CA ILE A 95 -11.22 -4.31 -4.08
C ILE A 95 -10.74 -3.00 -4.70
N VAL A 96 -9.48 -2.94 -5.09
CA VAL A 96 -8.88 -1.82 -5.81
C VAL A 96 -8.32 -2.32 -7.14
N ALA A 97 -8.57 -1.58 -8.21
CA ALA A 97 -7.99 -1.83 -9.52
C ALA A 97 -6.78 -0.93 -9.77
N ALA A 98 -5.75 -1.46 -10.43
CA ALA A 98 -4.61 -0.71 -10.94
C ALA A 98 -4.33 -1.12 -12.39
N THR A 99 -4.08 -0.15 -13.28
CA THR A 99 -3.69 -0.45 -14.65
C THR A 99 -2.23 -0.88 -14.70
N ILE A 100 -1.91 -1.85 -15.58
CA ILE A 100 -0.52 -2.13 -15.94
C ILE A 100 -0.09 -1.02 -16.91
N PRO A 101 0.88 -0.17 -16.53
CA PRO A 101 1.28 0.95 -17.37
C PRO A 101 1.92 0.46 -18.68
N LYS A 102 1.71 1.21 -19.74
CA LYS A 102 2.41 1.05 -21.00
C LYS A 102 3.47 2.14 -21.09
N ASP A 103 4.69 1.75 -21.35
CA ASP A 103 5.82 2.68 -21.44
C ASP A 103 5.93 3.58 -20.18
N ASP A 104 5.92 4.90 -20.36
CA ASP A 104 6.02 5.91 -19.31
C ASP A 104 4.65 6.40 -18.79
N GLU A 105 3.55 5.71 -19.12
CA GLU A 105 2.23 6.08 -18.59
C GLU A 105 2.16 5.88 -17.07
N PRO A 106 1.44 6.75 -16.34
CA PRO A 106 1.20 6.54 -14.91
C PRO A 106 0.31 5.32 -14.67
N VAL A 107 0.50 4.66 -13.54
CA VAL A 107 -0.44 3.66 -13.03
C VAL A 107 -1.73 4.36 -12.62
N ARG A 108 -2.87 4.00 -13.20
CA ARG A 108 -4.18 4.50 -12.77
C ARG A 108 -4.77 3.57 -11.72
N VAL A 109 -5.19 4.14 -10.60
CA VAL A 109 -5.74 3.41 -9.45
C VAL A 109 -7.16 3.86 -9.18
N ALA A 110 -8.09 2.92 -9.03
CA ALA A 110 -9.49 3.21 -8.73
C ALA A 110 -10.04 2.22 -7.70
N LEU A 111 -10.91 2.73 -6.80
CA LEU A 111 -11.70 1.89 -5.92
C LEU A 111 -12.79 1.17 -6.73
N VAL A 112 -12.78 -0.18 -6.72
CA VAL A 112 -13.84 -0.96 -7.37
C VAL A 112 -15.04 -1.11 -6.45
N LYS A 113 -14.83 -1.61 -5.24
CA LYS A 113 -15.88 -1.78 -4.24
C LYS A 113 -15.29 -1.94 -2.84
N ALA A 114 -16.03 -1.45 -1.84
CA ALA A 114 -15.69 -1.61 -0.44
C ALA A 114 -16.92 -2.02 0.37
N TRP A 115 -16.70 -2.90 1.34
CA TRP A 115 -17.66 -3.28 2.36
C TRP A 115 -17.08 -2.90 3.72
N GLU A 116 -17.60 -1.84 4.27
CA GLU A 116 -17.17 -1.31 5.57
C GLU A 116 -18.35 -1.31 6.55
N LYS A 117 -18.08 -1.71 7.80
CA LYS A 117 -19.10 -1.64 8.85
C LYS A 117 -19.43 -0.16 9.12
N ASP A 118 -20.65 0.23 8.84
CA ASP A 118 -21.19 1.53 9.24
C ASP A 118 -21.73 1.40 10.67
N LEU A 119 -21.10 2.11 11.60
CA LEU A 119 -21.44 2.06 13.03
C LEU A 119 -22.80 2.71 13.35
N THR A 120 -23.40 3.44 12.40
CA THR A 120 -24.70 4.07 12.57
C THR A 120 -25.87 3.16 12.27
N ILE A 121 -25.66 2.12 11.43
CA ILE A 121 -26.70 1.23 10.95
C ILE A 121 -26.42 -0.26 11.21
N HIS A 122 -25.14 -0.64 11.43
CA HIS A 122 -24.75 -2.03 11.62
C HIS A 122 -24.48 -2.34 13.09
N ASP A 123 -25.01 -3.43 13.59
CA ASP A 123 -24.74 -3.95 14.93
C ASP A 123 -23.39 -4.69 15.02
N ASP A 124 -23.08 -5.25 16.21
CA ASP A 124 -21.80 -5.98 16.42
C ASP A 124 -21.76 -7.35 15.72
N ASN A 125 -22.90 -7.83 15.23
CA ASN A 125 -22.96 -9.08 14.49
C ASN A 125 -22.75 -8.90 12.99
N TRP A 126 -22.64 -7.65 12.51
CA TRP A 126 -22.41 -7.39 11.09
C TRP A 126 -21.19 -8.17 10.56
N ARG A 127 -21.40 -8.78 9.44
CA ARG A 127 -20.37 -9.49 8.68
C ARG A 127 -20.50 -9.13 7.21
N VAL A 128 -19.37 -9.10 6.53
CA VAL A 128 -19.39 -8.97 5.07
C VAL A 128 -20.07 -10.19 4.44
N ASP A 129 -20.88 -9.95 3.43
CA ASP A 129 -21.42 -11.04 2.61
C ASP A 129 -20.34 -11.52 1.64
N ILE A 130 -19.85 -12.73 1.87
CA ILE A 130 -18.79 -13.35 1.05
C ILE A 130 -19.25 -13.51 -0.39
N GLY A 131 -20.52 -13.89 -0.59
CA GLY A 131 -21.10 -14.05 -1.93
C GLY A 131 -21.13 -12.74 -2.71
N GLU A 132 -21.45 -11.61 -2.04
CA GLU A 132 -21.37 -10.28 -2.68
C GLU A 132 -19.94 -9.90 -3.09
N VAL A 133 -18.92 -10.24 -2.27
CA VAL A 133 -17.52 -9.98 -2.60
C VAL A 133 -17.10 -10.82 -3.80
N GLU A 134 -17.37 -12.11 -3.79
CA GLU A 134 -17.09 -13.02 -4.90
C GLU A 134 -17.78 -12.57 -6.18
N GLN A 135 -19.06 -12.18 -6.11
CA GLN A 135 -19.82 -11.71 -7.26
C GLN A 135 -19.26 -10.39 -7.81
N ALA A 136 -18.85 -9.45 -6.95
CA ALA A 136 -18.25 -8.19 -7.39
C ALA A 136 -16.93 -8.41 -8.16
N ILE A 137 -16.09 -9.36 -7.74
CA ILE A 137 -14.87 -9.74 -8.46
C ILE A 137 -15.23 -10.33 -9.83
N LEU A 138 -16.21 -11.24 -9.89
CA LEU A 138 -16.66 -11.85 -11.14
C LEU A 138 -17.23 -10.81 -12.11
N ASP A 139 -18.11 -9.93 -11.63
CA ASP A 139 -18.74 -8.88 -12.44
C ASP A 139 -17.67 -7.93 -13.01
N PHE A 140 -16.68 -7.55 -12.19
CA PHE A 140 -15.58 -6.71 -12.65
C PHE A 140 -14.74 -7.41 -13.72
N CYS A 141 -14.36 -8.68 -13.52
CA CYS A 141 -13.60 -9.45 -14.50
C CYS A 141 -14.39 -9.66 -15.80
N GLN A 142 -15.71 -9.80 -15.71
CA GLN A 142 -16.57 -9.91 -16.90
C GLN A 142 -16.63 -8.58 -17.68
N ALA A 143 -16.72 -7.44 -16.98
CA ALA A 143 -16.73 -6.11 -17.58
C ALA A 143 -15.36 -5.70 -18.13
N HIS A 144 -14.27 -6.25 -17.59
CA HIS A 144 -12.89 -5.93 -17.93
C HIS A 144 -12.13 -7.22 -18.31
N PRO A 145 -12.27 -7.69 -19.55
CA PRO A 145 -11.71 -9.00 -19.96
C PRO A 145 -10.18 -9.06 -19.96
N LYS A 146 -9.51 -7.92 -19.75
CA LYS A 146 -8.05 -7.83 -19.67
C LYS A 146 -7.53 -7.75 -18.22
N VAL A 147 -8.33 -8.18 -17.24
CA VAL A 147 -7.82 -8.42 -15.89
C VAL A 147 -6.78 -9.55 -15.95
N ARG A 148 -5.54 -9.25 -15.59
CA ARG A 148 -4.40 -10.17 -15.66
C ARG A 148 -4.20 -10.95 -14.38
N GLU A 149 -4.45 -10.32 -13.26
CA GLU A 149 -4.34 -10.94 -11.93
C GLU A 149 -5.37 -10.34 -10.97
N VAL A 150 -5.84 -11.17 -10.06
CA VAL A 150 -6.56 -10.77 -8.86
C VAL A 150 -5.72 -11.20 -7.66
N ALA A 151 -4.92 -10.26 -7.14
CA ALA A 151 -3.99 -10.49 -6.06
C ALA A 151 -4.72 -10.36 -4.71
N CYS A 152 -4.84 -11.47 -3.99
CA CYS A 152 -5.63 -11.58 -2.77
C CYS A 152 -4.77 -11.96 -1.57
N ASP A 153 -5.04 -11.33 -0.41
CA ASP A 153 -4.54 -11.88 0.86
C ASP A 153 -5.29 -13.20 1.17
N PRO A 154 -4.57 -14.33 1.32
CA PRO A 154 -5.19 -15.62 1.56
C PRO A 154 -5.80 -15.75 2.96
N PHE A 155 -5.47 -14.84 3.89
CA PHE A 155 -5.92 -14.94 5.27
C PHE A 155 -7.45 -14.94 5.36
N ARG A 156 -8.04 -16.07 5.77
CA ARG A 156 -9.49 -16.35 5.85
C ARG A 156 -10.25 -16.40 4.52
N TRP A 157 -9.64 -16.02 3.39
CA TRP A 157 -10.28 -15.98 2.08
C TRP A 157 -9.87 -17.12 1.15
N GLN A 158 -9.11 -18.10 1.63
CA GLN A 158 -8.59 -19.20 0.84
C GLN A 158 -9.68 -19.91 0.04
N ARG A 159 -10.81 -20.23 0.67
CA ARG A 159 -11.93 -20.89 -0.01
C ARG A 159 -12.53 -20.05 -1.14
N SER A 160 -12.73 -18.75 -0.91
CA SER A 160 -13.25 -17.85 -1.95
C SER A 160 -12.29 -17.74 -3.11
N MET A 161 -10.97 -17.73 -2.84
CA MET A 161 -9.94 -17.74 -3.88
C MET A 161 -10.03 -19.02 -4.73
N GLU A 162 -10.22 -20.19 -4.12
CA GLU A 162 -10.42 -21.45 -4.83
C GLU A 162 -11.69 -21.41 -5.69
N VAL A 163 -12.82 -20.95 -5.12
CA VAL A 163 -14.10 -20.82 -5.84
C VAL A 163 -13.98 -19.87 -7.04
N LEU A 164 -13.29 -18.75 -6.87
CA LEU A 164 -13.06 -17.78 -7.96
C LEU A 164 -12.12 -18.34 -9.04
N ALA A 165 -11.06 -19.04 -8.63
CA ALA A 165 -10.13 -19.70 -9.56
C ALA A 165 -10.84 -20.79 -10.38
N ASP A 166 -11.71 -21.59 -9.77
CA ASP A 166 -12.53 -22.61 -10.46
C ASP A 166 -13.49 -21.97 -11.50
N LYS A 167 -13.87 -20.71 -11.31
CA LYS A 167 -14.65 -19.92 -12.26
C LYS A 167 -13.80 -19.20 -13.32
N GLY A 168 -12.49 -19.43 -13.33
CA GLY A 168 -11.57 -18.88 -14.32
C GLY A 168 -11.01 -17.49 -13.98
N VAL A 169 -11.21 -16.98 -12.75
CA VAL A 169 -10.58 -15.75 -12.29
C VAL A 169 -9.07 -15.97 -12.09
N PRO A 170 -8.18 -15.10 -12.60
CA PRO A 170 -6.73 -15.26 -12.49
C PRO A 170 -6.23 -14.90 -11.08
N ILE A 171 -6.52 -15.74 -10.09
CA ILE A 171 -6.20 -15.53 -8.67
C ILE A 171 -4.71 -15.70 -8.42
N VAL A 172 -4.12 -14.78 -7.64
CA VAL A 172 -2.75 -14.83 -7.15
C VAL A 172 -2.75 -14.60 -5.64
N GLU A 173 -2.11 -15.50 -4.89
CA GLU A 173 -1.92 -15.33 -3.45
C GLU A 173 -0.88 -14.24 -3.16
N TRP A 174 -1.31 -13.23 -2.40
CA TRP A 174 -0.45 -12.14 -1.99
C TRP A 174 -0.59 -11.85 -0.48
N PRO A 175 0.16 -12.58 0.41
CA PRO A 175 0.07 -12.40 1.85
C PRO A 175 0.52 -10.99 2.30
N SER A 176 -0.43 -10.13 2.67
CA SER A 176 -0.21 -8.75 3.11
C SER A 176 0.49 -8.67 4.47
N THR A 177 0.38 -9.72 5.28
CA THR A 177 1.05 -9.83 6.59
C THR A 177 2.56 -10.05 6.48
N SER A 178 3.09 -10.43 5.30
CA SER A 178 4.51 -10.68 5.07
C SER A 178 5.31 -9.39 4.91
N PRO A 179 6.19 -8.99 5.85
CA PRO A 179 7.01 -7.79 5.71
C PRO A 179 7.93 -7.85 4.49
N LYS A 180 8.40 -9.05 4.09
CA LYS A 180 9.26 -9.25 2.91
C LYS A 180 8.56 -8.84 1.61
N ARG A 181 7.23 -8.93 1.55
CA ARG A 181 6.41 -8.49 0.42
C ARG A 181 5.95 -7.04 0.60
N MET A 182 5.42 -6.73 1.78
CA MET A 182 4.78 -5.44 2.04
C MET A 182 5.77 -4.26 2.02
N VAL A 183 6.99 -4.44 2.54
CA VAL A 183 8.01 -3.37 2.56
C VAL A 183 8.37 -2.89 1.15
N PRO A 184 8.81 -3.75 0.21
CA PRO A 184 9.11 -3.29 -1.15
C PRO A 184 7.87 -2.79 -1.90
N ALA A 185 6.69 -3.36 -1.65
CA ALA A 185 5.43 -2.90 -2.25
C ALA A 185 5.05 -1.48 -1.78
N CYS A 186 5.18 -1.21 -0.48
CA CYS A 186 4.97 0.14 0.07
C CYS A 186 5.97 1.15 -0.50
N ALA A 187 7.24 0.76 -0.69
CA ALA A 187 8.25 1.63 -1.29
C ALA A 187 7.88 1.98 -2.74
N LYS A 188 7.52 0.99 -3.58
CA LYS A 188 7.09 1.23 -4.96
C LYS A 188 5.88 2.15 -5.04
N PHE A 189 4.88 1.94 -4.19
CA PHE A 189 3.69 2.79 -4.14
C PHE A 189 4.07 4.22 -3.74
N TYR A 190 4.90 4.37 -2.69
CA TYR A 190 5.38 5.66 -2.21
C TYR A 190 6.11 6.42 -3.32
N ASP A 191 7.05 5.76 -4.01
CA ASP A 191 7.82 6.34 -5.10
C ASP A 191 6.91 6.74 -6.27
N ALA A 192 5.92 5.89 -6.63
CA ALA A 192 4.96 6.19 -7.69
C ALA A 192 4.13 7.44 -7.39
N VAL A 193 3.73 7.64 -6.11
CA VAL A 193 3.00 8.85 -5.69
C VAL A 193 3.90 10.07 -5.71
N VAL A 194 5.09 9.99 -5.08
CA VAL A 194 6.00 11.15 -4.94
C VAL A 194 6.55 11.60 -6.29
N GLU A 195 6.81 10.66 -7.20
CA GLU A 195 7.29 10.94 -8.55
C GLU A 195 6.16 11.22 -9.56
N LYS A 196 4.89 11.25 -9.09
CA LYS A 196 3.71 11.49 -9.93
C LYS A 196 3.57 10.49 -11.08
N ARG A 197 3.95 9.24 -10.83
CA ARG A 197 3.79 8.10 -11.74
C ARG A 197 2.56 7.26 -11.41
N LEU A 198 1.67 7.79 -10.53
CA LEU A 198 0.39 7.22 -10.17
C LEU A 198 -0.68 8.30 -10.33
N GLU A 199 -1.85 7.90 -10.83
CA GLU A 199 -3.06 8.71 -10.89
C GLU A 199 -4.23 7.99 -10.22
N HIS A 200 -5.20 8.75 -9.70
CA HIS A 200 -6.42 8.21 -9.13
C HIS A 200 -7.62 9.13 -9.41
N ASP A 201 -8.83 8.57 -9.37
CA ASP A 201 -10.10 9.24 -9.67
C ASP A 201 -10.65 10.14 -8.55
N GLY A 202 -9.92 10.30 -7.45
CA GLY A 202 -10.33 11.14 -6.32
C GLY A 202 -11.33 10.48 -5.37
N ASP A 203 -11.50 9.14 -5.42
CA ASP A 203 -12.41 8.45 -4.51
C ASP A 203 -12.12 8.77 -3.03
N GLY A 204 -13.16 9.23 -2.30
CA GLY A 204 -13.03 9.71 -0.92
C GLY A 204 -12.75 8.61 0.10
N LEU A 205 -13.20 7.35 -0.14
CA LEU A 205 -12.92 6.24 0.75
C LEU A 205 -11.46 5.80 0.59
N LEU A 206 -10.99 5.67 -0.65
CA LEU A 206 -9.59 5.35 -0.92
C LEU A 206 -8.66 6.42 -0.32
N ALA A 207 -8.95 7.72 -0.56
CA ALA A 207 -8.19 8.82 0.01
C ALA A 207 -8.16 8.79 1.55
N ARG A 208 -9.30 8.52 2.19
CA ARG A 208 -9.40 8.39 3.65
C ARG A 208 -8.54 7.24 4.19
N HIS A 209 -8.55 6.06 3.55
CA HIS A 209 -7.75 4.91 3.97
C HIS A 209 -6.25 5.13 3.74
N ILE A 210 -5.86 5.81 2.66
CA ILE A 210 -4.47 6.26 2.43
C ILE A 210 -4.03 7.24 3.53
N GLY A 211 -4.86 8.24 3.85
CA GLY A 211 -4.57 9.21 4.90
C GLY A 211 -4.53 8.64 6.33
N ASN A 212 -5.22 7.51 6.57
CA ASN A 212 -5.21 6.80 7.85
C ASN A 212 -3.96 5.90 8.03
N ALA A 213 -3.27 5.57 6.95
CA ALA A 213 -2.12 4.69 6.99
C ALA A 213 -0.95 5.39 7.69
N VAL A 214 -0.36 4.70 8.68
CA VAL A 214 0.84 5.16 9.37
C VAL A 214 2.01 4.26 9.06
N THR A 215 3.22 4.80 9.18
CA THR A 215 4.44 4.04 8.94
C THR A 215 4.82 3.17 10.13
N LYS A 216 5.24 1.94 9.84
CA LYS A 216 5.99 1.10 10.78
C LYS A 216 7.35 0.79 10.19
N ILE A 217 8.37 1.11 10.95
CA ILE A 217 9.77 0.82 10.60
C ILE A 217 10.16 -0.48 11.31
N ASP A 218 10.68 -1.43 10.57
CA ASP A 218 11.27 -2.65 11.10
C ASP A 218 12.62 -2.95 10.44
N ASN A 219 13.23 -4.10 10.73
CA ASN A 219 14.55 -4.44 10.20
C ASN A 219 14.62 -4.58 8.68
N LEU A 220 13.46 -4.72 8.01
CA LEU A 220 13.38 -4.88 6.56
C LEU A 220 13.09 -3.54 5.85
N GLY A 221 12.64 -2.51 6.57
CA GLY A 221 12.31 -1.20 6.04
C GLY A 221 10.97 -0.67 6.52
N VAL A 222 10.32 0.16 5.70
CA VAL A 222 9.08 0.87 6.02
C VAL A 222 7.88 0.17 5.38
N ARG A 223 6.82 -0.04 6.14
CA ARG A 223 5.52 -0.51 5.65
C ARG A 223 4.36 0.21 6.33
N ILE A 224 3.20 0.16 5.71
CA ILE A 224 1.98 0.72 6.30
C ILE A 224 1.39 -0.21 7.36
N VAL A 225 0.83 0.41 8.39
CA VAL A 225 0.03 -0.25 9.44
C VAL A 225 -1.08 0.68 9.91
N LYS A 226 -2.03 0.15 10.67
CA LYS A 226 -2.98 0.95 11.45
C LYS A 226 -2.24 1.67 12.59
N ASP A 227 -2.72 2.86 12.96
CA ASP A 227 -2.21 3.59 14.12
C ASP A 227 -2.33 2.79 15.42
N GLN A 228 -3.39 1.99 15.55
CA GLN A 228 -3.61 1.06 16.66
C GLN A 228 -4.33 -0.20 16.19
N ARG A 229 -4.12 -1.33 16.87
CA ARG A 229 -4.67 -2.64 16.49
C ARG A 229 -6.19 -2.65 16.29
N ASN A 230 -6.94 -1.93 17.13
CA ASN A 230 -8.40 -1.85 17.09
C ASN A 230 -8.88 -0.46 16.65
N SER A 231 -8.08 0.26 15.90
CA SER A 231 -8.42 1.59 15.41
C SER A 231 -9.68 1.58 14.53
N PRO A 232 -10.59 2.53 14.69
CA PRO A 232 -11.66 2.78 13.75
C PRO A 232 -11.14 3.34 12.41
N ARG A 233 -9.89 3.82 12.38
CA ARG A 233 -9.24 4.32 11.16
C ARG A 233 -8.82 3.15 10.29
N LYS A 234 -9.65 2.84 9.30
CA LYS A 234 -9.41 1.75 8.36
C LYS A 234 -8.32 2.12 7.37
N ILE A 235 -7.52 1.12 6.96
CA ILE A 235 -6.46 1.26 5.94
C ILE A 235 -6.58 0.20 4.83
N ASP A 236 -7.62 -0.61 4.85
CA ASP A 236 -7.75 -1.80 4.01
C ASP A 236 -7.73 -1.44 2.51
N ALA A 237 -8.31 -0.28 2.11
CA ALA A 237 -8.18 0.22 0.74
C ALA A 237 -6.75 0.64 0.38
N ALA A 238 -5.98 1.16 1.35
CA ALA A 238 -4.56 1.45 1.13
C ALA A 238 -3.76 0.16 0.94
N VAL A 239 -4.04 -0.89 1.73
CA VAL A 239 -3.41 -2.21 1.58
C VAL A 239 -3.76 -2.82 0.21
N ALA A 240 -5.04 -2.84 -0.19
CA ALA A 240 -5.47 -3.33 -1.48
C ALA A 240 -4.83 -2.55 -2.65
N ALA A 241 -4.71 -1.21 -2.53
CA ALA A 241 -4.04 -0.37 -3.52
C ALA A 241 -2.54 -0.67 -3.63
N VAL A 242 -1.84 -0.85 -2.49
CA VAL A 242 -0.42 -1.26 -2.47
C VAL A 242 -0.23 -2.60 -3.17
N ILE A 243 -1.11 -3.58 -2.91
CA ILE A 243 -1.07 -4.89 -3.57
C ILE A 243 -1.26 -4.74 -5.08
N ALA A 244 -2.29 -4.01 -5.52
CA ALA A 244 -2.59 -3.82 -6.93
C ALA A 244 -1.43 -3.13 -7.68
N VAL A 245 -0.89 -2.03 -7.12
CA VAL A 245 0.21 -1.26 -7.70
C VAL A 245 1.52 -2.06 -7.71
N ASP A 246 1.84 -2.80 -6.63
CA ASP A 246 3.03 -3.67 -6.61
C ASP A 246 2.99 -4.66 -7.76
N ARG A 247 1.85 -5.31 -7.99
CA ARG A 247 1.68 -6.28 -9.07
C ARG A 247 1.70 -5.62 -10.44
N ALA A 248 1.04 -4.48 -10.59
CA ALA A 248 1.00 -3.74 -11.85
C ALA A 248 2.40 -3.27 -12.31
N LEU A 249 3.24 -2.82 -11.35
CA LEU A 249 4.59 -2.33 -11.64
C LEU A 249 5.66 -3.44 -11.70
N THR A 250 5.38 -4.63 -11.17
CA THR A 250 6.35 -5.75 -11.21
C THR A 250 6.48 -6.35 -12.62
N GLY A 251 5.52 -6.05 -13.51
CA GLY A 251 5.44 -6.68 -14.83
C GLY A 251 5.04 -8.15 -14.74
N ARG A 252 4.75 -8.75 -15.89
CA ARG A 252 4.45 -10.17 -15.98
C ARG A 252 5.63 -10.98 -15.43
N ILE A 253 5.49 -11.56 -14.26
CA ILE A 253 6.27 -12.75 -13.95
C ILE A 253 5.74 -13.79 -14.95
N GLU A 254 6.56 -14.17 -15.95
CA GLU A 254 6.26 -15.32 -16.78
C GLU A 254 5.86 -16.45 -15.84
N GLN A 255 4.65 -16.97 -15.99
CA GLN A 255 4.24 -18.19 -15.31
C GLN A 255 5.24 -19.25 -15.78
N VAL A 256 6.18 -19.59 -14.93
CA VAL A 256 7.01 -20.79 -15.11
C VAL A 256 6.04 -21.95 -14.99
N VAL A 257 5.48 -22.38 -16.12
CA VAL A 257 4.73 -23.62 -16.20
C VAL A 257 5.71 -24.72 -15.78
N PRO A 258 5.46 -25.46 -14.69
CA PRO A 258 6.32 -26.55 -14.32
C PRO A 258 6.31 -27.55 -15.47
N GLN A 259 7.42 -27.68 -16.18
CA GLN A 259 7.60 -28.79 -17.12
C GLN A 259 7.73 -30.06 -16.27
N PHE A 260 6.63 -30.78 -16.13
CA PHE A 260 6.68 -32.15 -15.66
C PHE A 260 7.43 -32.96 -16.73
N PHE A 261 8.63 -33.34 -16.42
CA PHE A 261 9.33 -34.39 -17.22
C PHE A 261 8.52 -35.67 -17.07
N VAL A 262 8.01 -36.17 -18.21
CA VAL A 262 7.41 -37.48 -18.35
C VAL A 262 8.52 -38.50 -18.42
#